data_3adae2a4b0a4086ff0161e159b82b861
#
_entry.id   3adae2a4b0a4086ff0161e159b82b861
#
_cell.length_a   1.000
_cell.length_b   1.000
_cell.length_c   1.000
_cell.angle_alpha   90.00
_cell.angle_beta   90.00
_cell.angle_gamma   90.00
#
_symmetry.space_group_name_H-M   'P 1'
#
loop_
_entity.id
_entity.type
_entity.pdbx_description
1 polymer ?
#
loop_
_entity_poly.entity_id
_entity_poly.type
_entity_poly.pdbx_seq_one_letter_code
_entity_poly.pdbx_strand_id
1 'polypeptide(L)'
;LGNEADRAARNQLQSRWLAKRCAEWSKAKAEIRLAKGKVPQGVAVIRDATGAAQQVVMGSFGLTSDGLGITPGNPLNLIQASDTADEAAMLSQWFDMQWNSLPHDAASKTAFLEALEALAADTAPFTLYALILFHLFSNTEDEMDEERIVKSATGIRNTLVWKKLYKFQRDGVVGAIDKLNRFGGCIIADSVGLGKTFEALAVIKYFELRNDRVLVLCPKRLRDNWTLYKANDKRNVLAADRFNFDVLNHTDLSREGGASGDIDLAHVNWGNYDLVVIDESHNFRNKKTHKGRESRYDRLMRRIIKEGVKTRVLMLSATPVNNRLADLRNQIAFATEGDDMALMDHGIASIEATTRKAQAQFNRWLALDDEEKTPNRLVEMLGFDYFTLLDH
;
A
#
# COMPACT_ATOMS: atom_id res chain seq x y z
N LEU A 1 -1.90 -1.98 -7.75
CA LEU A 1 -1.68 -0.63 -7.18
C LEU A 1 -0.41 -0.61 -6.34
N GLY A 2 0.74 -0.41 -6.90
CA GLY A 2 1.98 -0.46 -6.13
C GLY A 2 3.24 -0.10 -6.89
N ASN A 3 3.12 0.41 -8.11
CA ASN A 3 4.29 0.88 -8.81
C ASN A 3 4.65 2.33 -8.41
N GLU A 4 5.86 2.73 -8.72
CA GLU A 4 6.41 4.05 -8.36
C GLU A 4 5.63 5.21 -9.00
N ALA A 5 5.04 5.00 -10.17
CA ALA A 5 4.21 5.99 -10.85
C ALA A 5 2.84 6.19 -10.16
N ASP A 6 2.24 5.14 -9.61
CA ASP A 6 1.02 5.24 -8.81
C ASP A 6 1.30 5.99 -7.50
N ARG A 7 2.50 5.80 -6.91
CA ARG A 7 2.96 6.61 -5.76
C ARG A 7 3.11 8.07 -6.15
N ALA A 8 3.72 8.36 -7.30
CA ALA A 8 3.87 9.72 -7.79
C ALA A 8 2.52 10.40 -8.03
N ALA A 9 1.55 9.71 -8.63
CA ALA A 9 0.20 10.22 -8.84
C ALA A 9 -0.53 10.50 -7.51
N ARG A 10 -0.42 9.60 -6.54
CA ARG A 10 -0.99 9.80 -5.19
C ARG A 10 -0.30 10.93 -4.43
N ASN A 11 1.02 10.99 -4.49
CA ASN A 11 1.78 12.07 -3.88
C ASN A 11 1.41 13.42 -4.50
N GLN A 12 1.12 13.48 -5.79
CA GLN A 12 0.60 14.69 -6.44
C GLN A 12 -0.79 15.07 -5.95
N LEU A 13 -1.68 14.12 -5.69
CA LEU A 13 -3.02 14.39 -5.14
C LEU A 13 -2.95 14.89 -3.69
N GLN A 14 -2.08 14.29 -2.87
CA GLN A 14 -1.84 14.76 -1.50
C GLN A 14 -1.09 16.10 -1.47
N SER A 15 -0.13 16.29 -2.37
CA SER A 15 0.61 17.55 -2.45
C SER A 15 -0.29 18.72 -2.82
N ARG A 16 -1.36 18.52 -3.60
CA ARG A 16 -2.35 19.58 -3.90
C ARG A 16 -3.10 20.04 -2.67
N TRP A 17 -3.63 19.11 -1.87
CA TRP A 17 -4.31 19.45 -0.63
C TRP A 17 -3.36 20.15 0.35
N LEU A 18 -2.14 19.62 0.51
CA LEU A 18 -1.10 20.25 1.33
C LEU A 18 -0.71 21.61 0.79
N ALA A 19 -0.58 21.79 -0.53
CA ALA A 19 -0.28 23.07 -1.16
C ALA A 19 -1.39 24.09 -0.89
N LYS A 20 -2.66 23.70 -0.97
CA LYS A 20 -3.81 24.57 -0.64
C LYS A 20 -3.76 25.02 0.81
N ARG A 21 -3.58 24.08 1.75
CA ARG A 21 -3.46 24.38 3.18
C ARG A 21 -2.22 25.23 3.48
N CYS A 22 -1.11 24.95 2.83
CA CYS A 22 0.12 25.71 2.95
C CYS A 22 -0.04 27.13 2.39
N ALA A 23 -0.72 27.31 1.26
CA ALA A 23 -1.02 28.61 0.69
C ALA A 23 -1.91 29.44 1.63
N GLU A 24 -2.99 28.86 2.16
CA GLU A 24 -3.88 29.52 3.12
C GLU A 24 -3.12 29.94 4.39
N TRP A 25 -2.32 29.05 4.95
CA TRP A 25 -1.52 29.33 6.14
C TRP A 25 -0.44 30.40 5.85
N SER A 26 0.30 30.27 4.73
CA SER A 26 1.36 31.19 4.37
C SER A 26 0.83 32.59 4.06
N LYS A 27 -0.36 32.68 3.46
CA LYS A 27 -1.03 33.96 3.20
C LYS A 27 -1.31 34.73 4.50
N ALA A 28 -1.75 34.02 5.54
CA ALA A 28 -2.16 34.61 6.81
C ALA A 28 -1.02 34.74 7.83
N LYS A 29 -0.03 33.84 7.82
CA LYS A 29 0.90 33.64 8.95
C LYS A 29 2.38 33.77 8.57
N ALA A 30 2.77 33.71 7.28
CA ALA A 30 4.16 33.69 6.88
C ALA A 30 4.61 35.00 6.23
N GLU A 31 5.81 35.45 6.56
CA GLU A 31 6.59 36.41 5.80
C GLU A 31 7.65 35.66 4.97
N ILE A 32 7.80 36.02 3.71
CA ILE A 32 8.69 35.32 2.77
C ILE A 32 9.58 36.34 2.09
N ARG A 33 10.88 36.08 2.09
CA ARG A 33 11.90 36.87 1.40
C ARG A 33 12.78 35.95 0.57
N LEU A 34 13.13 36.34 -0.62
CA LEU A 34 13.97 35.57 -1.53
C LEU A 34 15.42 36.03 -1.47
N ALA A 35 16.31 35.10 -1.18
CA ALA A 35 17.76 35.35 -1.26
C ALA A 35 18.24 35.30 -2.72
N LYS A 36 19.17 36.18 -3.10
CA LYS A 36 19.87 36.10 -4.37
C LYS A 36 20.96 35.02 -4.27
N GLY A 37 20.61 33.81 -4.66
CA GLY A 37 21.53 32.68 -4.64
C GLY A 37 21.14 31.57 -3.65
N LYS A 38 21.96 30.53 -3.57
CA LYS A 38 21.70 29.37 -2.72
C LYS A 38 22.02 29.72 -1.26
N VAL A 39 21.06 29.54 -0.36
CA VAL A 39 21.30 29.62 1.08
C VAL A 39 22.14 28.39 1.50
N PRO A 40 23.30 28.60 2.11
CA PRO A 40 24.26 27.50 2.34
C PRO A 40 23.80 26.54 3.43
N GLN A 41 22.97 26.98 4.37
CA GLN A 41 22.52 26.21 5.52
C GLN A 41 21.12 26.59 5.98
N GLY A 42 20.41 25.67 6.60
CA GLY A 42 19.15 25.92 7.29
C GLY A 42 19.39 26.59 8.64
N VAL A 43 18.53 27.50 9.04
CA VAL A 43 18.52 28.12 10.35
C VAL A 43 17.08 28.16 10.84
N ALA A 44 16.86 27.69 12.08
CA ALA A 44 15.56 27.79 12.76
C ALA A 44 15.76 28.51 14.11
N VAL A 45 15.03 29.60 14.33
CA VAL A 45 15.04 30.35 15.59
C VAL A 45 13.72 30.15 16.29
N ILE A 46 13.75 29.60 17.50
CA ILE A 46 12.59 29.41 18.37
C ILE A 46 12.54 30.59 19.34
N ARG A 47 11.44 31.32 19.32
CA ARG A 47 11.22 32.48 20.18
C ARG A 47 10.03 32.22 21.10
N ASP A 48 10.09 32.81 22.28
CA ASP A 48 8.94 32.84 23.21
C ASP A 48 7.87 33.88 22.80
N ALA A 49 6.84 33.98 23.59
CA ALA A 49 5.75 34.94 23.38
C ALA A 49 6.18 36.41 23.47
N THR A 50 7.32 36.70 24.10
CA THR A 50 7.91 38.05 24.18
C THR A 50 8.82 38.39 23.02
N GLY A 51 9.10 37.41 22.16
CA GLY A 51 10.03 37.53 21.02
C GLY A 51 11.48 37.21 21.36
N ALA A 52 11.79 36.82 22.59
CA ALA A 52 13.14 36.46 23.00
C ALA A 52 13.55 35.09 22.44
N ALA A 53 14.75 34.97 21.91
CA ALA A 53 15.27 33.71 21.37
C ALA A 53 15.53 32.69 22.51
N GLN A 54 14.89 31.56 22.44
CA GLN A 54 15.04 30.47 23.40
C GLN A 54 16.04 29.43 22.89
N GLN A 55 16.01 29.15 21.59
CA GLN A 55 16.91 28.20 20.96
C GLN A 55 17.11 28.56 19.48
N VAL A 56 18.31 28.32 18.98
CA VAL A 56 18.63 28.42 17.56
C VAL A 56 19.23 27.10 17.12
N VAL A 57 18.71 26.58 16.02
CA VAL A 57 19.23 25.35 15.39
C VAL A 57 19.71 25.72 14.00
N MET A 58 20.92 25.31 13.64
CA MET A 58 21.50 25.54 12.32
C MET A 58 22.18 24.30 11.80
N GLY A 59 22.23 24.18 10.47
CA GLY A 59 22.90 23.05 9.84
C GLY A 59 22.40 22.74 8.44
N SER A 60 22.80 21.59 7.94
CA SER A 60 22.43 21.15 6.59
C SER A 60 21.02 20.54 6.60
N PHE A 61 20.01 21.38 6.82
CA PHE A 61 18.61 20.95 6.78
C PHE A 61 17.75 21.99 6.02
N GLY A 62 16.59 21.55 5.55
CA GLY A 62 15.57 22.40 4.95
C GLY A 62 14.23 22.23 5.68
N LEU A 63 13.19 22.91 5.22
CA LEU A 63 11.82 22.72 5.69
C LEU A 63 11.20 21.50 5.00
N THR A 64 11.79 20.34 5.24
CA THR A 64 11.42 19.02 4.70
C THR A 64 11.14 18.05 5.83
N SER A 65 10.50 16.91 5.57
CA SER A 65 10.17 15.93 6.62
C SER A 65 11.42 15.38 7.33
N ASP A 66 12.49 15.15 6.59
CA ASP A 66 13.79 14.74 7.13
C ASP A 66 14.50 15.88 7.87
N GLY A 67 14.44 17.11 7.35
CA GLY A 67 14.99 18.29 8.00
C GLY A 67 14.29 18.65 9.30
N LEU A 68 13.01 18.31 9.44
CA LEU A 68 12.21 18.48 10.66
C LEU A 68 12.29 17.25 11.60
N GLY A 69 13.03 16.20 11.24
CA GLY A 69 13.18 14.99 12.05
C GLY A 69 11.93 14.09 12.08
N ILE A 70 11.00 14.27 11.14
CA ILE A 70 9.78 13.46 11.03
C ILE A 70 10.08 12.11 10.35
N THR A 71 11.01 12.13 9.39
CA THR A 71 11.54 10.94 8.72
C THR A 71 13.06 10.85 8.92
N PRO A 72 13.68 9.66 8.85
CA PRO A 72 15.13 9.53 8.92
C PRO A 72 15.80 10.36 7.81
N GLY A 73 16.72 11.25 8.22
CA GLY A 73 17.52 12.06 7.31
C GLY A 73 18.87 11.42 7.02
N ASN A 74 19.72 12.15 6.28
CA ASN A 74 21.10 11.72 6.06
C ASN A 74 21.90 11.78 7.39
N PRO A 75 22.44 10.66 7.90
CA PRO A 75 23.17 10.64 9.15
C PRO A 75 24.50 11.43 9.13
N LEU A 76 24.94 11.86 7.95
CA LEU A 76 26.12 12.70 7.78
C LEU A 76 25.82 14.21 7.86
N ASN A 77 24.55 14.61 8.00
CA ASN A 77 24.18 16.00 8.16
C ASN A 77 24.59 16.50 9.55
N LEU A 78 25.34 17.58 9.57
CA LEU A 78 25.71 18.27 10.82
C LEU A 78 24.57 19.23 11.19
N ILE A 79 24.04 19.07 12.39
CA ILE A 79 23.07 19.99 13.00
C ILE A 79 23.62 20.43 14.34
N GLN A 80 23.64 21.74 14.58
CA GLN A 80 24.09 22.35 15.81
C GLN A 80 22.91 23.13 16.44
N ALA A 81 22.73 22.98 17.72
CA ALA A 81 21.78 23.76 18.51
C ALA A 81 22.54 24.65 19.50
N SER A 82 21.98 25.82 19.82
CA SER A 82 22.52 26.68 20.88
C SER A 82 22.33 26.01 22.25
N ASP A 83 23.37 26.05 23.07
CA ASP A 83 23.35 25.45 24.41
C ASP A 83 23.00 26.45 25.51
N THR A 84 23.10 27.76 25.23
CA THR A 84 22.83 28.84 26.19
C THR A 84 21.88 29.88 25.59
N ALA A 85 21.20 30.63 26.47
CA ALA A 85 20.34 31.73 26.05
C ALA A 85 21.12 32.90 25.41
N ASP A 86 22.34 33.17 25.87
CA ASP A 86 23.22 34.18 25.29
C ASP A 86 23.68 33.81 23.87
N GLU A 87 24.02 32.55 23.65
CA GLU A 87 24.33 32.04 22.30
C GLU A 87 23.10 32.11 21.38
N ALA A 88 21.93 31.71 21.89
CA ALA A 88 20.69 31.81 21.14
C ALA A 88 20.37 33.26 20.77
N ALA A 89 20.58 34.23 21.67
CA ALA A 89 20.38 35.62 21.41
C ALA A 89 21.34 36.18 20.35
N MET A 90 22.63 35.81 20.41
CA MET A 90 23.64 36.24 19.46
C MET A 90 23.36 35.69 18.03
N LEU A 91 23.03 34.38 17.94
CA LEU A 91 22.71 33.75 16.67
C LEU A 91 21.37 34.27 16.10
N SER A 92 20.41 34.57 16.95
CA SER A 92 19.17 35.22 16.54
C SER A 92 19.41 36.63 16.00
N GLN A 93 20.29 37.41 16.61
CA GLN A 93 20.64 38.73 16.13
C GLN A 93 21.33 38.65 14.76
N TRP A 94 22.22 37.69 14.57
CA TRP A 94 22.83 37.41 13.26
C TRP A 94 21.77 37.07 12.22
N PHE A 95 20.83 36.19 12.56
CA PHE A 95 19.72 35.86 11.66
C PHE A 95 18.88 37.08 11.29
N ASP A 96 18.53 37.93 12.27
CA ASP A 96 17.74 39.12 12.05
C ASP A 96 18.49 40.13 11.13
N MET A 97 19.81 40.27 11.25
CA MET A 97 20.61 41.08 10.34
C MET A 97 20.55 40.52 8.89
N GLN A 98 20.70 39.20 8.74
CA GLN A 98 20.61 38.57 7.42
C GLN A 98 19.22 38.74 6.84
N TRP A 99 18.18 38.46 7.64
CA TRP A 99 16.79 38.59 7.24
C TRP A 99 16.44 40.02 6.77
N ASN A 100 16.92 41.02 7.50
CA ASN A 100 16.67 42.42 7.19
C ASN A 100 17.47 42.93 5.98
N SER A 101 18.54 42.26 5.62
CA SER A 101 19.30 42.55 4.40
C SER A 101 18.63 42.04 3.14
N LEU A 102 17.67 41.12 3.24
CA LEU A 102 16.93 40.58 2.10
C LEU A 102 15.88 41.59 1.61
N PRO A 103 15.58 41.62 0.30
CA PRO A 103 14.53 42.47 -0.25
C PRO A 103 13.19 42.24 0.44
N HIS A 104 12.59 43.30 0.92
CA HIS A 104 11.25 43.29 1.49
C HIS A 104 10.27 43.77 0.42
N ASP A 105 9.94 42.90 -0.53
CA ASP A 105 9.00 43.18 -1.61
C ASP A 105 7.79 42.22 -1.54
N ALA A 106 6.64 42.72 -1.95
CA ALA A 106 5.44 41.88 -2.04
C ALA A 106 5.54 40.81 -3.12
N ALA A 107 6.45 41.00 -4.09
CA ALA A 107 6.62 40.11 -5.22
C ALA A 107 7.14 38.73 -4.80
N SER A 108 8.02 38.68 -3.79
CA SER A 108 8.57 37.42 -3.25
C SER A 108 7.48 36.51 -2.66
N LYS A 109 6.58 37.09 -1.87
CA LYS A 109 5.44 36.37 -1.28
C LYS A 109 4.42 35.99 -2.35
N THR A 110 4.14 36.88 -3.29
CA THR A 110 3.20 36.64 -4.40
C THR A 110 3.69 35.48 -5.27
N ALA A 111 4.96 35.48 -5.70
CA ALA A 111 5.52 34.41 -6.51
C ALA A 111 5.48 33.04 -5.80
N PHE A 112 5.74 33.02 -4.49
CA PHE A 112 5.62 31.78 -3.71
C PHE A 112 4.16 31.28 -3.62
N LEU A 113 3.21 32.19 -3.37
CA LEU A 113 1.79 31.86 -3.30
C LEU A 113 1.26 31.40 -4.66
N GLU A 114 1.63 32.05 -5.75
CA GLU A 114 1.27 31.64 -7.12
C GLU A 114 1.80 30.23 -7.44
N ALA A 115 3.03 29.90 -7.02
CA ALA A 115 3.58 28.56 -7.17
C ALA A 115 2.80 27.51 -6.37
N LEU A 116 2.39 27.83 -5.14
CA LEU A 116 1.55 26.95 -4.32
C LEU A 116 0.13 26.83 -4.89
N GLU A 117 -0.46 27.92 -5.35
CA GLU A 117 -1.79 27.93 -5.96
C GLU A 117 -1.81 27.17 -7.29
N ALA A 118 -0.74 27.24 -8.08
CA ALA A 118 -0.58 26.43 -9.29
C ALA A 118 -0.54 24.92 -8.97
N LEU A 119 0.12 24.54 -7.87
CA LEU A 119 0.12 23.15 -7.37
C LEU A 119 -1.24 22.73 -6.77
N ALA A 120 -1.96 23.70 -6.21
CA ALA A 120 -3.27 23.50 -5.57
C ALA A 120 -4.44 23.58 -6.55
N ALA A 121 -4.20 23.99 -7.81
CA ALA A 121 -5.25 24.22 -8.80
C ALA A 121 -6.13 22.98 -8.99
N ASP A 122 -7.43 23.18 -8.86
CA ASP A 122 -8.42 22.14 -9.06
C ASP A 122 -8.40 21.68 -10.52
N THR A 123 -8.07 20.44 -10.73
CA THR A 123 -8.19 19.80 -12.05
C THR A 123 -9.62 19.32 -12.20
N ALA A 124 -10.25 19.61 -13.34
CA ALA A 124 -11.61 19.13 -13.62
C ALA A 124 -11.69 17.61 -13.35
N PRO A 125 -12.77 17.12 -12.73
CA PRO A 125 -12.93 15.69 -12.38
C PRO A 125 -12.66 14.75 -13.57
N PHE A 126 -13.03 15.17 -14.78
CA PHE A 126 -12.75 14.42 -16.00
C PHE A 126 -11.25 14.37 -16.33
N THR A 127 -10.52 15.46 -16.12
CA THR A 127 -9.06 15.50 -16.35
C THR A 127 -8.35 14.63 -15.32
N LEU A 128 -8.82 14.63 -14.07
CA LEU A 128 -8.31 13.74 -13.01
C LEU A 128 -8.58 12.27 -13.35
N TYR A 129 -9.79 11.96 -13.79
CA TYR A 129 -10.16 10.64 -14.27
C TYR A 129 -9.33 10.21 -15.49
N ALA A 130 -9.18 11.08 -16.48
CA ALA A 130 -8.34 10.82 -17.65
C ALA A 130 -6.86 10.66 -17.27
N LEU A 131 -6.35 11.42 -16.30
CA LEU A 131 -4.97 11.32 -15.80
C LEU A 131 -4.75 10.02 -15.02
N ILE A 132 -5.71 9.61 -14.20
CA ILE A 132 -5.71 8.30 -13.53
C ILE A 132 -5.72 7.17 -14.56
N LEU A 133 -6.61 7.24 -15.55
CA LEU A 133 -6.65 6.27 -16.65
C LEU A 133 -5.35 6.30 -17.45
N PHE A 134 -4.83 7.49 -17.77
CA PHE A 134 -3.55 7.63 -18.48
C PHE A 134 -2.41 6.97 -17.69
N HIS A 135 -2.28 7.24 -16.39
CA HIS A 135 -1.25 6.60 -15.56
C HIS A 135 -1.48 5.12 -15.36
N LEU A 136 -2.73 4.67 -15.28
CA LEU A 136 -3.04 3.24 -15.21
C LEU A 136 -2.70 2.49 -16.52
N PHE A 137 -2.77 3.20 -17.67
CA PHE A 137 -2.65 2.55 -18.98
C PHE A 137 -1.42 2.99 -19.81
N SER A 138 -0.69 4.04 -19.42
CA SER A 138 0.43 4.59 -20.20
C SER A 138 1.83 4.22 -19.71
N ASN A 139 1.95 3.45 -18.61
CA ASN A 139 3.26 3.10 -18.05
C ASN A 139 4.03 2.16 -18.98
N THR A 140 4.73 2.75 -19.93
CA THR A 140 5.77 2.11 -20.73
C THR A 140 7.06 1.87 -19.92
N GLU A 141 7.22 2.48 -18.75
CA GLU A 141 8.36 2.22 -17.85
C GLU A 141 8.21 0.93 -17.05
N ASP A 142 6.98 0.42 -16.88
CA ASP A 142 6.71 -0.90 -16.29
C ASP A 142 7.20 -2.07 -17.17
N GLU A 143 7.58 -1.86 -18.41
CA GLU A 143 8.27 -2.88 -19.20
C GLU A 143 9.56 -3.35 -18.53
N MET A 144 10.23 -2.49 -17.75
CA MET A 144 11.48 -2.89 -17.05
C MET A 144 11.22 -3.76 -15.82
N ASP A 145 10.14 -3.49 -15.04
CA ASP A 145 9.77 -4.34 -13.92
C ASP A 145 9.03 -5.61 -14.40
N GLU A 146 8.20 -5.50 -15.41
CA GLU A 146 7.65 -6.65 -16.13
C GLU A 146 8.78 -7.49 -16.70
N GLU A 147 9.78 -6.90 -17.34
CA GLU A 147 10.96 -7.58 -17.85
C GLU A 147 11.76 -8.27 -16.75
N ARG A 148 11.91 -7.68 -15.58
CA ARG A 148 12.68 -8.23 -14.46
C ARG A 148 11.99 -9.44 -13.82
N ILE A 149 10.66 -9.38 -13.63
CA ILE A 149 9.87 -10.49 -13.10
C ILE A 149 9.65 -11.58 -14.15
N VAL A 150 9.46 -11.19 -15.39
CA VAL A 150 9.13 -12.08 -16.52
C VAL A 150 10.37 -12.57 -17.28
N LYS A 151 11.50 -11.85 -17.25
CA LYS A 151 12.83 -12.33 -17.69
C LYS A 151 13.46 -13.34 -16.71
N SER A 152 12.89 -13.49 -15.49
CA SER A 152 13.24 -14.65 -14.69
C SER A 152 12.99 -15.92 -15.54
N ALA A 153 13.85 -16.92 -15.41
CA ALA A 153 13.90 -18.14 -16.25
C ALA A 153 12.61 -18.99 -16.30
N THR A 154 11.46 -18.45 -15.89
CA THR A 154 10.19 -19.18 -15.76
C THR A 154 9.49 -19.44 -17.07
N GLY A 155 9.71 -18.62 -18.11
CA GLY A 155 9.03 -18.79 -19.40
C GLY A 155 7.51 -18.52 -19.37
N ILE A 156 7.01 -17.79 -18.37
CA ILE A 156 5.56 -17.49 -18.20
C ILE A 156 4.95 -16.85 -19.46
N ARG A 157 5.69 -16.00 -20.18
CA ARG A 157 5.24 -15.35 -21.43
C ARG A 157 4.84 -16.33 -22.52
N ASN A 158 5.37 -17.54 -22.49
CA ASN A 158 5.09 -18.57 -23.50
C ASN A 158 3.78 -19.31 -23.22
N THR A 159 3.21 -19.16 -22.03
CA THR A 159 1.99 -19.87 -21.62
C THR A 159 0.73 -19.30 -22.30
N LEU A 160 -0.30 -20.14 -22.43
CA LEU A 160 -1.58 -19.72 -22.98
C LEU A 160 -2.30 -18.74 -22.05
N VAL A 161 -2.24 -18.97 -20.75
CA VAL A 161 -2.87 -18.08 -19.77
C VAL A 161 -2.32 -16.66 -19.91
N TRP A 162 -0.99 -16.49 -19.98
CA TRP A 162 -0.38 -15.18 -20.16
C TRP A 162 -0.83 -14.48 -21.46
N LYS A 163 -0.86 -15.22 -22.57
CA LYS A 163 -1.25 -14.69 -23.87
C LYS A 163 -2.72 -14.23 -23.92
N LYS A 164 -3.57 -14.84 -23.10
CA LYS A 164 -5.01 -14.50 -23.01
C LYS A 164 -5.31 -13.32 -22.09
N LEU A 165 -4.37 -12.91 -21.24
CA LEU A 165 -4.56 -11.75 -20.36
C LEU A 165 -4.59 -10.45 -21.16
N TYR A 166 -5.48 -9.55 -20.77
CA TYR A 166 -5.44 -8.15 -21.16
C TYR A 166 -4.25 -7.44 -20.49
N LYS A 167 -3.87 -6.25 -21.00
CA LYS A 167 -2.71 -5.52 -20.47
C LYS A 167 -2.88 -5.25 -18.96
N PHE A 168 -4.00 -4.67 -18.53
CA PHE A 168 -4.26 -4.38 -17.11
C PHE A 168 -4.18 -5.63 -16.23
N GLN A 169 -4.62 -6.80 -16.73
CA GLN A 169 -4.49 -8.06 -15.99
C GLN A 169 -3.04 -8.51 -15.87
N ARG A 170 -2.22 -8.32 -16.93
CA ARG A 170 -0.78 -8.62 -16.87
C ARG A 170 -0.10 -7.75 -15.84
N ASP A 171 -0.41 -6.44 -15.82
CA ASP A 171 0.12 -5.50 -14.85
C ASP A 171 -0.28 -5.92 -13.41
N GLY A 172 -1.54 -6.34 -13.21
CA GLY A 172 -2.03 -6.90 -11.96
C GLY A 172 -1.28 -8.18 -11.53
N VAL A 173 -1.01 -9.08 -12.47
CA VAL A 173 -0.26 -10.32 -12.22
C VAL A 173 1.19 -10.01 -11.84
N VAL A 174 1.86 -9.12 -12.56
CA VAL A 174 3.23 -8.68 -12.25
C VAL A 174 3.29 -8.06 -10.86
N GLY A 175 2.39 -7.12 -10.54
CA GLY A 175 2.28 -6.51 -9.22
C GLY A 175 2.00 -7.53 -8.12
N ALA A 176 1.12 -8.51 -8.37
CA ALA A 176 0.83 -9.57 -7.41
C ALA A 176 2.05 -10.47 -7.15
N ILE A 177 2.79 -10.86 -8.19
CA ILE A 177 4.03 -11.65 -8.06
C ILE A 177 5.08 -10.89 -7.26
N ASP A 178 5.28 -9.59 -7.53
CA ASP A 178 6.21 -8.76 -6.78
C ASP A 178 5.83 -8.71 -5.29
N LYS A 179 4.57 -8.42 -4.98
CA LYS A 179 4.07 -8.38 -3.60
C LYS A 179 4.20 -9.73 -2.89
N LEU A 180 3.87 -10.84 -3.56
CA LEU A 180 4.04 -12.18 -3.01
C LEU A 180 5.50 -12.50 -2.68
N ASN A 181 6.44 -12.04 -3.50
CA ASN A 181 7.87 -12.26 -3.26
C ASN A 181 8.45 -11.34 -2.17
N ARG A 182 7.93 -10.11 -2.03
CA ARG A 182 8.43 -9.12 -1.07
C ARG A 182 7.78 -9.22 0.30
N PHE A 183 6.47 -9.42 0.34
CA PHE A 183 5.65 -9.35 1.55
C PHE A 183 5.01 -10.67 1.96
N GLY A 184 5.17 -11.73 1.16
CA GLY A 184 4.56 -13.03 1.42
C GLY A 184 3.07 -13.10 1.12
N GLY A 185 2.40 -12.01 0.81
CA GLY A 185 0.97 -11.99 0.50
C GLY A 185 0.52 -10.85 -0.40
N CYS A 186 -0.64 -11.05 -1.04
CA CYS A 186 -1.27 -10.05 -1.91
C CYS A 186 -2.78 -10.27 -1.96
N ILE A 187 -3.54 -9.18 -2.10
CA ILE A 187 -4.98 -9.20 -2.34
C ILE A 187 -5.26 -8.63 -3.74
N ILE A 188 -5.84 -9.43 -4.63
CA ILE A 188 -6.42 -8.94 -5.89
C ILE A 188 -7.88 -8.58 -5.62
N ALA A 189 -8.17 -7.28 -5.64
CA ALA A 189 -9.45 -6.72 -5.23
C ALA A 189 -10.30 -6.20 -6.40
N ASP A 190 -10.07 -6.68 -7.61
CA ASP A 190 -10.79 -6.26 -8.80
C ASP A 190 -12.30 -6.52 -8.70
N SER A 191 -13.07 -5.71 -9.40
CA SER A 191 -14.51 -5.87 -9.44
C SER A 191 -14.94 -7.22 -10.02
N VAL A 192 -16.17 -7.63 -9.71
CA VAL A 192 -16.76 -8.87 -10.26
C VAL A 192 -16.76 -8.82 -11.79
N GLY A 193 -16.35 -9.90 -12.43
CA GLY A 193 -16.37 -10.02 -13.90
C GLY A 193 -15.08 -9.54 -14.61
N LEU A 194 -14.11 -8.91 -13.92
CA LEU A 194 -12.86 -8.46 -14.53
C LEU A 194 -11.82 -9.58 -14.75
N GLY A 195 -12.15 -10.82 -14.42
CA GLY A 195 -11.31 -11.98 -14.73
C GLY A 195 -10.25 -12.32 -13.69
N LYS A 196 -10.46 -12.01 -12.40
CA LYS A 196 -9.56 -12.37 -11.29
C LYS A 196 -9.07 -13.82 -11.32
N THR A 197 -9.93 -14.75 -11.77
CA THR A 197 -9.55 -16.17 -11.91
C THR A 197 -8.42 -16.36 -12.91
N PHE A 198 -8.44 -15.63 -14.04
CA PHE A 198 -7.36 -15.70 -15.03
C PHE A 198 -6.06 -15.08 -14.53
N GLU A 199 -6.14 -13.98 -13.80
CA GLU A 199 -4.97 -13.38 -13.15
C GLU A 199 -4.38 -14.34 -12.12
N ALA A 200 -5.21 -14.93 -11.27
CA ALA A 200 -4.76 -15.93 -10.31
C ALA A 200 -4.16 -17.16 -10.99
N LEU A 201 -4.75 -17.64 -12.09
CA LEU A 201 -4.17 -18.75 -12.86
C LEU A 201 -2.81 -18.39 -13.44
N ALA A 202 -2.58 -17.16 -13.89
CA ALA A 202 -1.27 -16.73 -14.34
C ALA A 202 -0.25 -16.67 -13.20
N VAL A 203 -0.63 -16.18 -12.02
CA VAL A 203 0.20 -16.23 -10.82
C VAL A 203 0.51 -17.68 -10.43
N ILE A 204 -0.50 -18.56 -10.39
CA ILE A 204 -0.33 -19.99 -10.14
C ILE A 204 0.69 -20.58 -11.13
N LYS A 205 0.53 -20.30 -12.42
CA LYS A 205 1.42 -20.83 -13.44
C LYS A 205 2.86 -20.35 -13.28
N TYR A 206 3.07 -19.11 -12.89
CA TYR A 206 4.40 -18.59 -12.58
C TYR A 206 5.09 -19.40 -11.47
N PHE A 207 4.38 -19.70 -10.38
CA PHE A 207 4.91 -20.50 -9.27
C PHE A 207 5.09 -21.99 -9.67
N GLU A 208 4.16 -22.59 -10.40
CA GLU A 208 4.30 -23.97 -10.91
C GLU A 208 5.52 -24.14 -11.83
N LEU A 209 5.82 -23.14 -12.67
CA LEU A 209 7.02 -23.17 -13.53
C LEU A 209 8.34 -23.12 -12.73
N ARG A 210 8.28 -22.76 -11.47
CA ARG A 210 9.38 -22.81 -10.49
C ARG A 210 9.39 -24.10 -9.68
N ASN A 211 8.49 -25.04 -9.99
CA ASN A 211 8.21 -26.26 -9.23
C ASN A 211 7.64 -26.03 -7.83
N ASP A 212 7.06 -24.85 -7.60
CA ASP A 212 6.37 -24.54 -6.35
C ASP A 212 5.01 -25.27 -6.30
N ARG A 213 4.64 -25.78 -5.14
CA ARG A 213 3.35 -26.47 -4.91
C ARG A 213 2.28 -25.44 -4.57
N VAL A 214 1.15 -25.55 -5.26
CA VAL A 214 0.06 -24.59 -5.15
C VAL A 214 -1.21 -25.25 -4.65
N LEU A 215 -1.84 -24.64 -3.64
CA LEU A 215 -3.17 -24.97 -3.14
C LEU A 215 -4.16 -23.86 -3.47
N VAL A 216 -5.30 -24.21 -4.05
CA VAL A 216 -6.45 -23.32 -4.22
C VAL A 216 -7.51 -23.67 -3.21
N LEU A 217 -7.89 -22.69 -2.37
CA LEU A 217 -9.01 -22.76 -1.45
C LEU A 217 -10.18 -21.95 -2.01
N CYS A 218 -11.31 -22.62 -2.28
CA CYS A 218 -12.46 -21.96 -2.86
C CYS A 218 -13.78 -22.37 -2.19
N PRO A 219 -14.87 -21.59 -2.35
CA PRO A 219 -16.21 -22.03 -2.00
C PRO A 219 -16.59 -23.30 -2.78
N LYS A 220 -17.33 -24.20 -2.17
CA LYS A 220 -17.75 -25.47 -2.80
C LYS A 220 -18.40 -25.24 -4.18
N ARG A 221 -19.21 -24.19 -4.32
CA ARG A 221 -19.91 -23.83 -5.57
C ARG A 221 -18.96 -23.43 -6.73
N LEU A 222 -17.72 -23.01 -6.41
CA LEU A 222 -16.73 -22.56 -7.40
C LEU A 222 -15.66 -23.63 -7.69
N ARG A 223 -15.72 -24.81 -7.01
CA ARG A 223 -14.75 -25.86 -7.18
C ARG A 223 -14.62 -26.32 -8.63
N ASP A 224 -15.74 -26.53 -9.31
CA ASP A 224 -15.75 -27.04 -10.69
C ASP A 224 -15.10 -26.03 -11.66
N ASN A 225 -15.23 -24.72 -11.38
CA ASN A 225 -14.58 -23.68 -12.16
C ASN A 225 -13.05 -23.80 -12.07
N TRP A 226 -12.51 -24.12 -10.91
CA TRP A 226 -11.07 -24.29 -10.70
C TRP A 226 -10.56 -25.64 -11.24
N THR A 227 -11.28 -26.74 -10.97
CA THR A 227 -10.87 -28.08 -11.43
C THR A 227 -10.92 -28.22 -12.93
N LEU A 228 -11.76 -27.45 -13.63
CA LEU A 228 -11.81 -27.40 -15.10
C LEU A 228 -10.44 -27.14 -15.72
N TYR A 229 -9.66 -26.22 -15.16
CA TYR A 229 -8.34 -25.85 -15.73
C TYR A 229 -7.26 -26.91 -15.56
N LYS A 230 -7.47 -27.87 -14.66
CA LYS A 230 -6.61 -29.06 -14.49
C LYS A 230 -7.04 -30.22 -15.42
N ALA A 231 -8.30 -30.23 -15.82
CA ALA A 231 -8.89 -31.34 -16.54
C ALA A 231 -8.44 -31.38 -18.01
N ASN A 232 -8.26 -32.58 -18.53
CA ASN A 232 -8.16 -32.83 -19.97
C ASN A 232 -9.57 -32.83 -20.58
N ASP A 233 -10.18 -31.65 -20.66
CA ASP A 233 -11.55 -31.43 -21.11
C ASP A 233 -11.55 -30.43 -22.26
N LYS A 234 -12.41 -30.60 -23.25
CA LYS A 234 -12.55 -29.69 -24.41
C LYS A 234 -12.94 -28.25 -23.99
N ARG A 235 -13.59 -28.09 -22.83
CA ARG A 235 -13.95 -26.78 -22.27
C ARG A 235 -12.77 -26.05 -21.65
N ASN A 236 -11.67 -26.76 -21.35
CA ASN A 236 -10.47 -26.18 -20.79
C ASN A 236 -9.67 -25.45 -21.87
N VAL A 237 -9.90 -24.13 -21.97
CA VAL A 237 -9.19 -23.25 -22.93
C VAL A 237 -7.70 -23.05 -22.63
N LEU A 238 -7.22 -23.56 -21.48
CA LEU A 238 -5.84 -23.50 -21.01
C LEU A 238 -5.18 -24.89 -20.89
N ALA A 239 -5.74 -25.93 -21.52
CA ALA A 239 -5.27 -27.31 -21.37
C ALA A 239 -3.78 -27.50 -21.71
N ALA A 240 -3.23 -26.71 -22.64
CA ALA A 240 -1.81 -26.79 -23.01
C ALA A 240 -0.87 -26.28 -21.91
N ASP A 241 -1.36 -25.46 -20.98
CA ASP A 241 -0.55 -24.98 -19.85
C ASP A 241 -0.36 -26.05 -18.75
N ARG A 242 -1.16 -27.13 -18.76
CA ARG A 242 -1.01 -28.30 -17.88
C ARG A 242 -0.89 -27.89 -16.40
N PHE A 243 -1.93 -27.27 -15.85
CA PHE A 243 -1.97 -26.90 -14.44
C PHE A 243 -1.99 -28.12 -13.50
N ASN A 244 -1.28 -28.03 -12.38
CA ASN A 244 -1.12 -29.11 -11.41
C ASN A 244 -1.33 -28.67 -9.95
N PHE A 245 -2.16 -27.66 -9.71
CA PHE A 245 -2.48 -27.20 -8.34
C PHE A 245 -3.52 -28.10 -7.67
N ASP A 246 -3.51 -28.15 -6.35
CA ASP A 246 -4.55 -28.82 -5.57
C ASP A 246 -5.75 -27.90 -5.35
N VAL A 247 -6.97 -28.46 -5.31
CA VAL A 247 -8.20 -27.68 -5.06
C VAL A 247 -8.95 -28.28 -3.89
N LEU A 248 -9.13 -27.46 -2.84
CA LEU A 248 -9.91 -27.80 -1.66
C LEU A 248 -11.00 -26.75 -1.40
N ASN A 249 -12.08 -27.18 -0.75
CA ASN A 249 -13.12 -26.24 -0.36
C ASN A 249 -12.74 -25.56 0.96
N HIS A 250 -13.22 -24.34 1.20
CA HIS A 250 -13.06 -23.66 2.49
C HIS A 250 -13.53 -24.51 3.68
N THR A 251 -14.55 -25.33 3.47
CA THR A 251 -15.10 -26.22 4.50
C THR A 251 -14.19 -27.40 4.84
N ASP A 252 -13.29 -27.77 3.92
CA ASP A 252 -12.37 -28.89 4.14
C ASP A 252 -11.35 -28.57 5.24
N LEU A 253 -11.04 -27.28 5.44
CA LEU A 253 -10.25 -26.83 6.58
C LEU A 253 -10.89 -27.12 7.96
N SER A 254 -12.17 -27.48 8.03
CA SER A 254 -12.84 -27.87 9.28
C SER A 254 -12.95 -29.37 9.49
N ARG A 255 -12.36 -30.15 8.56
CA ARG A 255 -12.45 -31.64 8.55
C ARG A 255 -11.11 -32.23 8.92
N GLU A 256 -11.14 -33.33 9.70
CA GLU A 256 -9.93 -34.08 10.07
C GLU A 256 -9.64 -35.26 9.12
N GLY A 257 -10.55 -35.57 8.22
CA GLY A 257 -10.37 -36.65 7.24
C GLY A 257 -11.53 -36.77 6.27
N GLY A 258 -11.47 -37.76 5.40
CA GLY A 258 -12.42 -38.04 4.33
C GLY A 258 -11.98 -37.39 3.01
N ALA A 259 -12.61 -37.75 1.91
CA ALA A 259 -12.26 -37.30 0.57
C ALA A 259 -12.78 -35.88 0.29
N SER A 260 -11.99 -35.09 -0.43
CA SER A 260 -12.36 -33.85 -1.09
C SER A 260 -11.92 -33.92 -2.56
N GLY A 261 -12.80 -34.36 -3.44
CA GLY A 261 -12.45 -34.77 -4.79
C GLY A 261 -11.48 -35.96 -4.73
N ASP A 262 -10.34 -35.84 -5.39
CA ASP A 262 -9.30 -36.86 -5.46
C ASP A 262 -8.33 -36.84 -4.27
N ILE A 263 -8.53 -35.89 -3.32
CA ILE A 263 -7.61 -35.67 -2.19
C ILE A 263 -8.21 -36.27 -0.91
N ASP A 264 -7.45 -37.15 -0.24
CA ASP A 264 -7.78 -37.62 1.10
C ASP A 264 -7.22 -36.65 2.15
N LEU A 265 -8.12 -35.98 2.87
CA LEU A 265 -7.80 -34.94 3.85
C LEU A 265 -7.00 -35.47 5.07
N ALA A 266 -7.08 -36.77 5.36
CA ALA A 266 -6.32 -37.39 6.46
C ALA A 266 -4.80 -37.44 6.13
N HIS A 267 -4.43 -37.43 4.85
CA HIS A 267 -3.07 -37.55 4.39
C HIS A 267 -2.51 -36.27 3.78
N VAL A 268 -3.26 -35.15 3.80
CA VAL A 268 -2.76 -33.86 3.30
C VAL A 268 -1.65 -33.33 4.20
N ASN A 269 -0.49 -33.11 3.63
CA ASN A 269 0.56 -32.34 4.29
C ASN A 269 0.30 -30.84 4.09
N TRP A 270 -0.41 -30.25 5.02
CA TRP A 270 -0.88 -28.87 4.96
C TRP A 270 0.24 -27.83 4.91
N GLY A 271 1.38 -28.14 5.52
CA GLY A 271 2.55 -27.25 5.53
C GLY A 271 3.44 -27.33 4.29
N ASN A 272 3.10 -28.13 3.28
CA ASN A 272 3.95 -28.37 2.12
C ASN A 272 3.42 -27.65 0.85
N TYR A 273 2.89 -26.45 0.98
CA TYR A 273 2.48 -25.59 -0.10
C TYR A 273 3.28 -24.29 -0.10
N ASP A 274 3.86 -23.94 -1.24
CA ASP A 274 4.64 -22.70 -1.41
C ASP A 274 3.72 -21.49 -1.68
N LEU A 275 2.56 -21.73 -2.31
CA LEU A 275 1.54 -20.75 -2.58
C LEU A 275 0.16 -21.28 -2.21
N VAL A 276 -0.60 -20.49 -1.46
CA VAL A 276 -2.04 -20.71 -1.25
C VAL A 276 -2.83 -19.58 -1.91
N VAL A 277 -3.76 -19.94 -2.77
CA VAL A 277 -4.70 -19.03 -3.41
C VAL A 277 -6.05 -19.17 -2.72
N ILE A 278 -6.58 -18.09 -2.17
CA ILE A 278 -7.87 -18.08 -1.47
C ILE A 278 -8.88 -17.30 -2.31
N ASP A 279 -9.74 -18.02 -3.00
CA ASP A 279 -10.85 -17.42 -3.74
C ASP A 279 -11.97 -17.04 -2.77
N GLU A 280 -12.61 -15.90 -2.99
CA GLU A 280 -13.58 -15.29 -2.08
C GLU A 280 -13.03 -15.18 -0.64
N SER A 281 -11.85 -14.56 -0.51
CA SER A 281 -11.10 -14.48 0.75
C SER A 281 -11.84 -13.76 1.87
N HIS A 282 -12.86 -12.96 1.55
CA HIS A 282 -13.76 -12.34 2.53
C HIS A 282 -14.45 -13.37 3.45
N ASN A 283 -14.50 -14.66 3.09
CA ASN A 283 -15.00 -15.73 3.97
C ASN A 283 -14.07 -16.02 5.15
N PHE A 284 -12.82 -15.56 5.13
CA PHE A 284 -11.84 -15.70 6.21
C PHE A 284 -11.64 -14.42 7.05
N ARG A 285 -12.45 -13.39 6.82
CA ARG A 285 -12.36 -12.12 7.57
C ARG A 285 -12.64 -12.23 9.07
N ASN A 286 -13.39 -13.25 9.50
CA ASN A 286 -13.81 -13.42 10.89
C ASN A 286 -12.97 -14.48 11.61
N LYS A 287 -12.22 -14.03 12.63
CA LYS A 287 -11.48 -14.88 13.57
C LYS A 287 -12.40 -15.41 14.69
N LYS A 288 -13.64 -15.81 14.39
CA LYS A 288 -14.54 -16.33 15.43
C LYS A 288 -14.18 -17.76 15.79
N THR A 289 -13.67 -17.96 17.01
CA THR A 289 -13.51 -19.27 17.66
C THR A 289 -14.83 -19.69 18.28
N HIS A 290 -15.38 -20.82 17.85
CA HIS A 290 -16.41 -21.51 18.62
C HIS A 290 -15.70 -22.30 19.74
N LYS A 291 -16.21 -22.21 20.98
CA LYS A 291 -15.66 -22.92 22.14
C LYS A 291 -15.35 -24.38 21.78
N GLY A 292 -14.07 -24.76 21.85
CA GLY A 292 -13.60 -26.15 21.71
C GLY A 292 -13.35 -26.65 20.28
N ARG A 293 -13.49 -25.83 19.23
CA ARG A 293 -13.13 -26.23 17.86
C ARG A 293 -12.27 -25.16 17.19
N GLU A 294 -11.17 -25.61 16.57
CA GLU A 294 -10.31 -24.74 15.74
C GLU A 294 -11.12 -24.17 14.57
N SER A 295 -11.07 -22.85 14.38
CA SER A 295 -11.74 -22.22 13.25
C SER A 295 -10.97 -22.49 11.95
N ARG A 296 -11.64 -22.32 10.80
CA ARG A 296 -10.98 -22.39 9.47
C ARG A 296 -9.84 -21.38 9.37
N TYR A 297 -10.04 -20.19 9.96
CA TYR A 297 -9.02 -19.15 10.03
C TYR A 297 -7.80 -19.61 10.81
N ASP A 298 -8.00 -20.18 12.01
CA ASP A 298 -6.90 -20.62 12.87
C ASP A 298 -6.14 -21.80 12.25
N ARG A 299 -6.85 -22.73 11.59
CA ARG A 299 -6.21 -23.85 10.89
C ARG A 299 -5.36 -23.39 9.71
N LEU A 300 -5.89 -22.48 8.88
CA LEU A 300 -5.14 -21.87 7.78
C LEU A 300 -3.88 -21.17 8.30
N MET A 301 -4.05 -20.31 9.31
CA MET A 301 -2.95 -19.58 9.92
C MET A 301 -1.89 -20.49 10.52
N ARG A 302 -2.31 -21.50 11.28
CA ARG A 302 -1.37 -22.37 12.02
C ARG A 302 -0.73 -23.43 11.12
N ARG A 303 -1.54 -24.27 10.47
CA ARG A 303 -1.05 -25.48 9.79
C ARG A 303 -0.46 -25.21 8.41
N ILE A 304 -0.90 -24.15 7.73
CA ILE A 304 -0.48 -23.86 6.37
C ILE A 304 0.55 -22.73 6.39
N ILE A 305 0.26 -21.63 7.07
CA ILE A 305 1.10 -20.43 7.01
C ILE A 305 2.28 -20.54 7.99
N LYS A 306 2.01 -20.68 9.30
CA LYS A 306 3.07 -20.68 10.34
C LYS A 306 3.91 -21.94 10.39
N GLU A 307 3.28 -23.12 10.27
CA GLU A 307 3.97 -24.40 10.26
C GLU A 307 4.47 -24.79 8.86
N GLY A 308 4.18 -23.97 7.84
CA GLY A 308 4.51 -24.22 6.44
C GLY A 308 5.93 -23.84 6.05
N VAL A 309 6.22 -24.03 4.75
CA VAL A 309 7.52 -23.77 4.12
C VAL A 309 7.69 -22.30 3.66
N LYS A 310 7.32 -21.31 4.47
CA LYS A 310 7.17 -19.89 4.08
C LYS A 310 6.11 -19.72 2.99
N THR A 311 4.94 -20.21 3.27
CA THR A 311 3.80 -20.23 2.34
C THR A 311 3.38 -18.81 1.98
N ARG A 312 3.37 -18.49 0.70
CA ARG A 312 2.81 -17.22 0.20
C ARG A 312 1.30 -17.32 0.08
N VAL A 313 0.61 -16.18 0.24
CA VAL A 313 -0.87 -16.16 0.23
C VAL A 313 -1.40 -15.16 -0.78
N LEU A 314 -2.04 -15.65 -1.83
CA LEU A 314 -2.78 -14.84 -2.79
C LEU A 314 -4.26 -14.86 -2.44
N MET A 315 -4.85 -13.71 -2.20
CA MET A 315 -6.26 -13.57 -1.86
C MET A 315 -7.04 -12.91 -3.00
N LEU A 316 -8.19 -13.48 -3.33
CA LEU A 316 -9.09 -12.94 -4.36
C LEU A 316 -10.40 -12.53 -3.69
N SER A 317 -10.78 -11.28 -3.82
CA SER A 317 -12.08 -10.79 -3.32
C SER A 317 -12.51 -9.53 -4.05
N ALA A 318 -13.75 -9.45 -4.47
CA ALA A 318 -14.30 -8.18 -4.97
C ALA A 318 -14.63 -7.20 -3.82
N THR A 319 -14.74 -7.69 -2.60
CA THR A 319 -15.11 -6.92 -1.41
C THR A 319 -14.24 -7.32 -0.22
N PRO A 320 -12.93 -6.97 -0.22
CA PRO A 320 -12.02 -7.33 0.86
C PRO A 320 -12.43 -6.71 2.20
N VAL A 321 -13.08 -5.55 2.17
CA VAL A 321 -13.72 -4.89 3.32
C VAL A 321 -15.23 -4.88 3.11
N ASN A 322 -16.00 -5.37 4.09
CA ASN A 322 -17.46 -5.32 4.01
C ASN A 322 -18.04 -4.32 5.03
N ASN A 323 -17.90 -4.60 6.32
CA ASN A 323 -18.52 -3.78 7.37
C ASN A 323 -17.50 -3.09 8.27
N ARG A 324 -16.29 -3.61 8.36
CA ARG A 324 -15.24 -3.11 9.28
C ARG A 324 -13.86 -3.23 8.66
N LEU A 325 -13.03 -2.25 8.92
CA LEU A 325 -11.62 -2.30 8.50
C LEU A 325 -10.84 -3.42 9.20
N ALA A 326 -11.33 -3.94 10.32
CA ALA A 326 -10.81 -5.15 10.95
C ALA A 326 -10.91 -6.40 10.03
N ASP A 327 -11.83 -6.41 9.07
CA ASP A 327 -11.93 -7.48 8.07
C ASP A 327 -10.67 -7.54 7.19
N LEU A 328 -10.14 -6.37 6.81
CA LEU A 328 -8.89 -6.24 6.06
C LEU A 328 -7.69 -6.67 6.91
N ARG A 329 -7.59 -6.21 8.16
CA ARG A 329 -6.53 -6.62 9.09
C ARG A 329 -6.43 -8.14 9.22
N ASN A 330 -7.55 -8.82 9.35
CA ASN A 330 -7.57 -10.28 9.48
C ASN A 330 -7.09 -10.99 8.19
N GLN A 331 -7.28 -10.38 7.04
CA GLN A 331 -6.75 -10.89 5.77
C GLN A 331 -5.25 -10.57 5.63
N ILE A 332 -4.81 -9.36 5.95
CA ILE A 332 -3.39 -8.98 5.97
C ILE A 332 -2.60 -9.89 6.91
N ALA A 333 -3.19 -10.33 8.04
CA ALA A 333 -2.55 -11.24 8.96
C ALA A 333 -2.09 -12.57 8.31
N PHE A 334 -2.69 -13.00 7.20
CA PHE A 334 -2.20 -14.17 6.46
C PHE A 334 -0.89 -13.89 5.72
N ALA A 335 -0.70 -12.66 5.23
CA ALA A 335 0.54 -12.25 4.58
C ALA A 335 1.69 -12.01 5.59
N THR A 336 1.35 -11.53 6.78
CA THR A 336 2.31 -11.15 7.84
C THR A 336 2.49 -12.23 8.91
N GLU A 337 1.94 -13.42 8.71
CA GLU A 337 1.93 -14.51 9.69
C GLU A 337 1.32 -14.11 11.04
N GLY A 338 0.52 -13.04 11.05
CA GLY A 338 -0.09 -12.44 12.23
C GLY A 338 0.85 -11.54 13.02
N ASP A 339 2.02 -11.20 12.49
CA ASP A 339 2.90 -10.20 13.06
C ASP A 339 2.36 -8.78 12.81
N ASP A 340 2.09 -8.06 13.88
CA ASP A 340 1.56 -6.70 13.84
C ASP A 340 2.60 -5.66 13.40
N MET A 341 3.87 -5.99 13.55
CA MET A 341 5.01 -5.11 13.23
C MET A 341 5.67 -5.44 11.88
N ALA A 342 5.15 -6.39 11.14
CA ALA A 342 5.77 -6.86 9.88
C ALA A 342 6.00 -5.78 8.82
N LEU A 343 5.33 -4.64 8.92
CA LEU A 343 5.45 -3.50 8.00
C LEU A 343 6.16 -2.29 8.63
N MET A 344 6.89 -2.47 9.73
CA MET A 344 7.56 -1.37 10.44
C MET A 344 8.63 -0.70 9.55
N ASP A 345 9.39 -1.46 8.80
CA ASP A 345 10.40 -0.96 7.85
C ASP A 345 9.78 -0.17 6.68
N HIS A 346 8.47 -0.29 6.50
CA HIS A 346 7.69 0.42 5.50
C HIS A 346 6.88 1.60 6.09
N GLY A 347 7.21 2.02 7.32
CA GLY A 347 6.59 3.17 7.98
C GLY A 347 5.30 2.86 8.75
N ILE A 348 4.93 1.59 8.92
CA ILE A 348 3.72 1.18 9.67
C ILE A 348 4.15 0.50 10.97
N ALA A 349 4.16 1.25 12.05
CA ALA A 349 4.59 0.75 13.36
C ALA A 349 3.68 -0.36 13.92
N SER A 350 2.39 -0.35 13.61
CA SER A 350 1.41 -1.37 14.03
C SER A 350 0.24 -1.40 13.06
N ILE A 351 0.00 -2.54 12.45
CA ILE A 351 -1.13 -2.79 11.54
C ILE A 351 -2.46 -2.66 12.30
N GLU A 352 -2.52 -3.17 13.52
CA GLU A 352 -3.72 -3.10 14.37
C GLU A 352 -4.03 -1.66 14.78
N ALA A 353 -3.05 -0.90 15.24
CA ALA A 353 -3.24 0.50 15.63
C ALA A 353 -3.69 1.35 14.45
N THR A 354 -3.07 1.17 13.27
CA THR A 354 -3.41 1.88 12.03
C THR A 354 -4.84 1.58 11.60
N THR A 355 -5.23 0.31 11.54
CA THR A 355 -6.60 -0.07 11.16
C THR A 355 -7.64 0.36 12.18
N ARG A 356 -7.33 0.33 13.48
CA ARG A 356 -8.23 0.82 14.55
C ARG A 356 -8.42 2.33 14.48
N LYS A 357 -7.35 3.10 14.25
CA LYS A 357 -7.40 4.55 14.06
C LYS A 357 -8.26 4.89 12.83
N ALA A 358 -8.03 4.22 11.71
CA ALA A 358 -8.81 4.41 10.49
C ALA A 358 -10.30 4.08 10.70
N GLN A 359 -10.63 2.99 11.42
CA GLN A 359 -12.02 2.64 11.74
C GLN A 359 -12.70 3.71 12.61
N ALA A 360 -11.99 4.25 13.59
CA ALA A 360 -12.53 5.33 14.42
C ALA A 360 -12.83 6.58 13.59
N GLN A 361 -11.96 6.94 12.65
CA GLN A 361 -12.17 8.06 11.75
C GLN A 361 -13.32 7.80 10.75
N PHE A 362 -13.41 6.59 10.22
CA PHE A 362 -14.52 6.19 9.37
C PHE A 362 -15.87 6.28 10.10
N ASN A 363 -15.93 5.84 11.36
CA ASN A 363 -17.15 5.95 12.16
C ASN A 363 -17.51 7.42 12.45
N ARG A 364 -16.51 8.29 12.66
CA ARG A 364 -16.74 9.74 12.79
C ARG A 364 -17.28 10.35 11.51
N TRP A 365 -16.72 9.95 10.36
CA TRP A 365 -17.21 10.40 9.06
C TRP A 365 -18.67 9.98 8.83
N LEU A 366 -19.05 8.75 9.21
CA LEU A 366 -20.43 8.27 9.13
C LEU A 366 -21.40 9.07 10.01
N ALA A 367 -20.91 9.70 11.07
CA ALA A 367 -21.71 10.50 12.01
C ALA A 367 -21.82 12.00 11.61
N LEU A 368 -21.14 12.42 10.52
CA LEU A 368 -21.27 13.78 9.99
C LEU A 368 -22.65 13.98 9.34
N ASP A 369 -23.02 15.23 9.12
CA ASP A 369 -24.20 15.60 8.33
C ASP A 369 -24.00 15.24 6.86
N ASP A 370 -25.09 14.97 6.13
CA ASP A 370 -25.01 14.45 4.77
C ASP A 370 -24.30 15.40 3.78
N GLU A 371 -24.32 16.70 4.04
CA GLU A 371 -23.59 17.70 3.26
C GLU A 371 -22.08 17.63 3.47
N GLU A 372 -21.62 17.18 4.64
CA GLU A 372 -20.19 17.01 4.97
C GLU A 372 -19.63 15.63 4.60
N LYS A 373 -20.48 14.66 4.28
CA LYS A 373 -20.09 13.28 3.90
C LYS A 373 -19.55 13.22 2.47
N THR A 374 -18.46 13.92 2.22
CA THR A 374 -17.80 13.88 0.92
C THR A 374 -16.67 12.85 0.90
N PRO A 375 -16.35 12.23 -0.26
CA PRO A 375 -15.19 11.33 -0.40
C PRO A 375 -13.87 12.01 -0.01
N ASN A 376 -13.68 13.28 -0.35
CA ASN A 376 -12.49 14.04 0.01
C ASN A 376 -12.34 14.16 1.53
N ARG A 377 -13.44 14.43 2.24
CA ARG A 377 -13.43 14.49 3.69
C ARG A 377 -13.07 13.15 4.34
N LEU A 378 -13.56 12.05 3.77
CA LEU A 378 -13.20 10.71 4.22
C LEU A 378 -11.70 10.45 4.06
N VAL A 379 -11.13 10.78 2.90
CA VAL A 379 -9.69 10.63 2.64
C VAL A 379 -8.86 11.44 3.64
N GLU A 380 -9.24 12.70 3.91
CA GLU A 380 -8.59 13.54 4.91
C GLU A 380 -8.60 12.90 6.30
N MET A 381 -9.72 12.33 6.68
CA MET A 381 -9.93 11.76 8.03
C MET A 381 -9.18 10.43 8.23
N LEU A 382 -9.09 9.58 7.19
CA LEU A 382 -8.42 8.27 7.29
C LEU A 382 -6.91 8.40 7.53
N GLY A 383 -6.28 9.43 6.96
CA GLY A 383 -4.86 9.73 7.18
C GLY A 383 -3.89 8.88 6.37
N PHE A 384 -2.65 9.33 6.31
CA PHE A 384 -1.59 8.78 5.46
C PHE A 384 -1.25 7.32 5.80
N ASP A 385 -1.09 7.00 7.08
CA ASP A 385 -0.67 5.66 7.54
C ASP A 385 -1.58 4.55 7.01
N TYR A 386 -2.90 4.83 6.93
CA TYR A 386 -3.85 3.85 6.42
C TYR A 386 -3.70 3.61 4.92
N PHE A 387 -3.45 4.66 4.15
CA PHE A 387 -3.20 4.51 2.71
C PHE A 387 -1.88 3.80 2.43
N THR A 388 -0.83 4.09 3.23
CA THR A 388 0.42 3.34 3.16
C THR A 388 0.21 1.85 3.42
N LEU A 389 -0.65 1.50 4.40
CA LEU A 389 -1.01 0.10 4.66
C LEU A 389 -1.72 -0.58 3.47
N LEU A 390 -2.55 0.16 2.74
CA LEU A 390 -3.23 -0.38 1.55
C LEU A 390 -2.28 -0.55 0.36
N ASP A 391 -1.18 0.20 0.34
CA ASP A 391 -0.20 0.16 -0.74
C ASP A 391 0.76 -1.03 -0.64
N HIS A 392 1.03 -1.49 0.56
CA HIS A 392 1.89 -2.64 0.83
C HIS A 392 1.11 -3.93 0.90
#